data_0506f5522a74da73239a09beb310f6ab
#
_entry.id   0506f5522a74da73239a09beb310f6ab
#
_cell.length_a   1.000
_cell.length_b   1.000
_cell.length_c   1.000
_cell.angle_alpha   90.00
_cell.angle_beta   90.00
_cell.angle_gamma   90.00
#
_symmetry.space_group_name_H-M   'P 1'
#
loop_
_entity.id
_entity.type
_entity.pdbx_description
1 polymer ?
#
loop_
_entity_poly.entity_id
_entity_poly.type
_entity_poly.pdbx_seq_one_letter_code
_entity_poly.pdbx_strand_id
1 'polypeptide(L)'
;MSARVNHVAIASDQYALNGRFYESLFGMKPSSKPRPARSVVLGDGYVGMNVIPRRDGRTSGLDHFGIEVEDVEDTIARIAKFDSSLSAVKRPPIRPFAAYSAHDPDTNIFDLSQKSSGAQKDVYAENDWVQPRTISHIALRTRHAERCSQFYADVFGLTPLNRPKDSNFYLSDGRVTLMIIPWKITDYYAQDPARTGLDHIGFKVESVDQVKKDMEFLIGENPHMRTRALGYGSEGEARLKLFQKCPLGRFHLTDIEGVHIDVAEE
;
A
#
# COMPACT_ATOMS: atom_id res chain seq x y z
N MET A 1 -15.05 5.38 -16.25
CA MET A 1 -13.73 4.72 -16.25
C MET A 1 -13.54 4.07 -14.90
N SER A 2 -13.14 2.82 -14.84
CA SER A 2 -12.92 2.14 -13.56
C SER A 2 -11.42 1.90 -13.41
N ALA A 3 -10.73 2.83 -12.77
CA ALA A 3 -9.39 2.55 -12.27
C ALA A 3 -9.52 1.78 -10.94
N ARG A 4 -8.55 0.92 -10.63
CA ARG A 4 -8.45 0.25 -9.34
C ARG A 4 -7.06 0.36 -8.75
N VAL A 5 -6.98 0.41 -7.45
CA VAL A 5 -5.73 0.23 -6.72
C VAL A 5 -5.36 -1.25 -6.80
N ASN A 6 -4.34 -1.58 -7.58
CA ASN A 6 -4.08 -2.97 -7.94
C ASN A 6 -2.92 -3.61 -7.20
N HIS A 7 -2.00 -2.85 -6.62
CA HIS A 7 -0.93 -3.43 -5.81
C HIS A 7 -0.26 -2.43 -4.86
N VAL A 8 0.50 -2.98 -3.93
CA VAL A 8 1.45 -2.28 -3.07
C VAL A 8 2.79 -2.99 -3.10
N ALA A 9 3.88 -2.25 -2.99
CA ALA A 9 5.23 -2.79 -2.92
C ALA A 9 5.91 -2.43 -1.60
N ILE A 10 6.62 -3.41 -1.03
CA ILE A 10 7.38 -3.27 0.21
C ILE A 10 8.83 -3.64 -0.07
N ALA A 11 9.75 -2.73 0.23
CA ALA A 11 11.20 -3.01 0.21
C ALA A 11 11.63 -3.59 1.55
N SER A 12 12.28 -4.75 1.54
CA SER A 12 12.62 -5.50 2.75
C SER A 12 14.02 -6.10 2.67
N ASP A 13 14.76 -6.04 3.76
CA ASP A 13 16.03 -6.76 3.91
C ASP A 13 15.80 -8.27 4.01
N GLN A 14 14.64 -8.66 4.55
CA GLN A 14 14.22 -10.04 4.72
C GLN A 14 12.99 -10.37 3.87
N TYR A 15 13.00 -9.97 2.59
CA TYR A 15 11.82 -10.01 1.71
C TYR A 15 11.10 -11.36 1.68
N ALA A 16 11.83 -12.49 1.75
CA ALA A 16 11.22 -13.81 1.76
C ALA A 16 10.47 -14.08 3.07
N LEU A 17 11.06 -13.70 4.21
CA LEU A 17 10.44 -13.84 5.53
C LEU A 17 9.24 -12.89 5.66
N ASN A 18 9.38 -11.67 5.17
CA ASN A 18 8.29 -10.68 5.19
C ASN A 18 7.11 -11.10 4.29
N GLY A 19 7.39 -11.70 3.14
CA GLY A 19 6.35 -12.32 2.33
C GLY A 19 5.60 -13.43 3.08
N ARG A 20 6.34 -14.30 3.79
CA ARG A 20 5.73 -15.33 4.65
C ARG A 20 4.90 -14.76 5.79
N PHE A 21 5.28 -13.62 6.35
CA PHE A 21 4.48 -12.94 7.35
C PHE A 21 3.08 -12.58 6.81
N TYR A 22 3.00 -11.94 5.65
CA TYR A 22 1.72 -11.58 5.02
C TYR A 22 0.91 -12.80 4.59
N GLU A 23 1.58 -13.84 4.08
CA GLU A 23 0.94 -15.10 3.73
C GLU A 23 0.33 -15.78 4.97
N SER A 24 1.09 -15.88 6.07
CA SER A 24 0.65 -16.58 7.27
C SER A 24 -0.36 -15.81 8.10
N LEU A 25 -0.16 -14.49 8.27
CA LEU A 25 -1.03 -13.68 9.13
C LEU A 25 -2.29 -13.21 8.40
N PHE A 26 -2.17 -12.80 7.14
CA PHE A 26 -3.28 -12.23 6.38
C PHE A 26 -3.84 -13.18 5.30
N GLY A 27 -3.30 -14.38 5.17
CA GLY A 27 -3.80 -15.35 4.20
C GLY A 27 -3.56 -14.96 2.74
N MET A 28 -2.66 -14.03 2.47
CA MET A 28 -2.34 -13.63 1.10
C MET A 28 -1.74 -14.80 0.32
N LYS A 29 -2.22 -15.06 -0.89
CA LYS A 29 -1.77 -16.19 -1.70
C LYS A 29 -0.55 -15.84 -2.54
N PRO A 30 0.52 -16.65 -2.50
CA PRO A 30 1.68 -16.43 -3.34
C PRO A 30 1.37 -16.73 -4.81
N SER A 31 1.99 -15.95 -5.71
CA SER A 31 1.97 -16.25 -7.14
C SER A 31 2.67 -17.60 -7.42
N SER A 32 2.02 -18.41 -8.23
CA SER A 32 2.58 -19.69 -8.71
C SER A 32 3.59 -19.51 -9.84
N LYS A 33 3.67 -18.32 -10.43
CA LYS A 33 4.54 -18.06 -11.59
C LYS A 33 5.97 -17.79 -11.16
N PRO A 34 6.96 -18.44 -11.79
CA PRO A 34 8.35 -18.17 -11.50
C PRO A 34 8.71 -16.72 -11.84
N ARG A 35 9.61 -16.14 -11.06
CA ARG A 35 10.10 -14.78 -11.25
C ARG A 35 11.58 -14.77 -11.59
N PRO A 36 12.00 -13.98 -12.58
CA PRO A 36 13.41 -13.77 -12.87
C PRO A 36 14.09 -12.89 -11.81
N ALA A 37 13.34 -12.06 -11.08
CA ALA A 37 13.86 -11.21 -10.03
C ALA A 37 13.63 -11.82 -8.64
N ARG A 38 14.58 -11.61 -7.72
CA ARG A 38 14.41 -11.96 -6.30
C ARG A 38 13.31 -11.07 -5.70
N SER A 39 12.15 -11.62 -5.41
CA SER A 39 11.06 -10.97 -4.66
C SER A 39 9.95 -11.98 -4.44
N VAL A 40 9.03 -11.66 -3.55
CA VAL A 40 7.82 -12.44 -3.31
C VAL A 40 6.63 -11.64 -3.84
N VAL A 41 5.77 -12.29 -4.62
CA VAL A 41 4.52 -11.71 -5.09
C VAL A 41 3.37 -12.47 -4.48
N LEU A 42 2.51 -11.73 -3.82
CA LEU A 42 1.32 -12.20 -3.13
C LEU A 42 0.09 -11.45 -3.65
N GLY A 43 -1.09 -11.91 -3.28
CA GLY A 43 -2.33 -11.17 -3.48
C GLY A 43 -3.45 -11.67 -2.59
N ASP A 44 -4.44 -10.80 -2.41
CA ASP A 44 -5.68 -11.09 -1.68
C ASP A 44 -6.87 -11.35 -2.63
N GLY A 45 -6.58 -11.48 -3.93
CA GLY A 45 -7.57 -11.62 -4.98
C GLY A 45 -7.98 -10.31 -5.63
N TYR A 46 -7.73 -9.18 -4.99
CA TYR A 46 -8.01 -7.84 -5.56
C TYR A 46 -6.77 -6.95 -5.59
N VAL A 47 -6.00 -6.93 -4.53
CA VAL A 47 -4.74 -6.19 -4.43
C VAL A 47 -3.57 -7.15 -4.42
N GLY A 48 -2.60 -6.93 -5.31
CA GLY A 48 -1.32 -7.62 -5.30
C GLY A 48 -0.34 -6.97 -4.32
N MET A 49 0.59 -7.76 -3.80
CA MET A 49 1.68 -7.27 -2.97
C MET A 49 3.01 -7.77 -3.52
N ASN A 50 3.95 -6.85 -3.71
CA ASN A 50 5.29 -7.17 -4.16
C ASN A 50 6.32 -6.89 -3.05
N VAL A 51 6.79 -7.92 -2.36
CA VAL A 51 7.85 -7.77 -1.37
C VAL A 51 9.19 -7.93 -2.07
N ILE A 52 9.93 -6.83 -2.22
CA ILE A 52 11.16 -6.74 -3.01
C ILE A 52 12.38 -6.61 -2.10
N PRO A 53 13.56 -7.14 -2.52
CA PRO A 53 14.79 -6.88 -1.79
C PRO A 53 15.08 -5.38 -1.72
N ARG A 54 15.39 -4.90 -0.52
CA ARG A 54 15.87 -3.53 -0.36
C ARG A 54 17.18 -3.34 -1.14
N ARG A 55 17.31 -2.24 -1.82
CA ARG A 55 18.53 -1.84 -2.50
C ARG A 55 19.39 -0.99 -1.57
N ASP A 56 20.70 -1.08 -1.74
CA ASP A 56 21.65 -0.25 -1.01
C ASP A 56 21.31 1.25 -1.16
N GLY A 57 21.42 1.98 -0.06
CA GLY A 57 21.03 3.39 -0.01
C GLY A 57 19.52 3.69 0.03
N ARG A 58 18.67 2.66 0.04
CA ARG A 58 17.22 2.80 0.22
C ARG A 58 16.79 2.35 1.62
N THR A 59 15.76 2.96 2.15
CA THR A 59 15.12 2.50 3.40
C THR A 59 14.25 1.27 3.13
N SER A 60 14.13 0.38 4.12
CA SER A 60 13.05 -0.64 4.13
C SER A 60 11.70 0.03 4.41
N GLY A 61 10.62 -0.66 4.03
CA GLY A 61 9.25 -0.18 4.22
C GLY A 61 8.45 -0.09 2.93
N LEU A 62 7.35 0.64 2.97
CA LEU A 62 6.51 0.88 1.79
C LEU A 62 7.30 1.64 0.72
N ASP A 63 7.29 1.11 -0.51
CA ASP A 63 8.07 1.66 -1.64
C ASP A 63 7.17 2.42 -2.64
N HIS A 64 6.13 1.76 -3.13
CA HIS A 64 5.15 2.34 -4.05
C HIS A 64 3.83 1.57 -4.01
N PHE A 65 2.81 2.16 -4.60
CA PHE A 65 1.55 1.47 -4.90
C PHE A 65 1.28 1.54 -6.40
N GLY A 66 0.24 0.88 -6.86
CA GLY A 66 -0.10 0.89 -8.28
C GLY A 66 -1.58 1.06 -8.55
N ILE A 67 -1.87 1.59 -9.72
CA ILE A 67 -3.21 1.79 -10.23
C ILE A 67 -3.32 1.11 -11.60
N GLU A 68 -4.33 0.26 -11.75
CA GLU A 68 -4.71 -0.34 -13.02
C GLU A 68 -5.84 0.47 -13.66
N VAL A 69 -5.72 0.70 -14.96
CA VAL A 69 -6.69 1.46 -15.77
C VAL A 69 -7.12 0.67 -17.00
N GLU A 70 -8.24 1.04 -17.62
CA GLU A 70 -8.71 0.41 -18.87
C GLU A 70 -7.80 0.78 -20.06
N ASP A 71 -7.40 2.06 -20.15
CA ASP A 71 -6.54 2.58 -21.22
C ASP A 71 -5.40 3.41 -20.60
N VAL A 72 -4.18 2.91 -20.76
CA VAL A 72 -2.99 3.54 -20.17
C VAL A 72 -2.56 4.78 -20.94
N GLU A 73 -2.71 4.79 -22.25
CA GLU A 73 -2.29 5.94 -23.10
C GLU A 73 -3.23 7.14 -22.88
N ASP A 74 -4.55 6.90 -22.82
CA ASP A 74 -5.53 7.94 -22.44
C ASP A 74 -5.26 8.45 -21.02
N THR A 75 -4.91 7.57 -20.10
CA THR A 75 -4.57 7.99 -18.72
C THR A 75 -3.30 8.85 -18.69
N ILE A 76 -2.27 8.49 -19.44
CA ILE A 76 -1.04 9.31 -19.55
C ILE A 76 -1.36 10.69 -20.13
N ALA A 77 -2.22 10.75 -21.15
CA ALA A 77 -2.67 12.03 -21.72
C ALA A 77 -3.44 12.89 -20.70
N ARG A 78 -4.27 12.26 -19.84
CA ARG A 78 -4.97 12.97 -18.75
C ARG A 78 -4.02 13.45 -17.65
N ILE A 79 -2.99 12.67 -17.31
CA ILE A 79 -1.92 13.10 -16.40
C ILE A 79 -1.27 14.39 -16.92
N ALA A 80 -0.83 14.38 -18.18
CA ALA A 80 -0.20 15.53 -18.81
C ALA A 80 -1.15 16.75 -18.94
N LYS A 81 -2.46 16.50 -19.14
CA LYS A 81 -3.48 17.56 -19.15
C LYS A 81 -3.73 18.15 -17.78
N PHE A 82 -3.69 17.37 -16.72
CA PHE A 82 -3.84 17.83 -15.33
C PHE A 82 -2.66 18.75 -14.94
N ASP A 83 -1.45 18.31 -15.27
CA ASP A 83 -0.23 19.09 -15.06
C ASP A 83 0.84 18.63 -16.06
N SER A 84 1.27 19.50 -16.95
CA SER A 84 2.26 19.20 -18.00
C SER A 84 3.66 18.87 -17.48
N SER A 85 3.94 19.12 -16.20
CA SER A 85 5.20 18.72 -15.55
C SER A 85 5.20 17.25 -15.12
N LEU A 86 4.03 16.61 -15.04
CA LEU A 86 3.90 15.21 -14.68
C LEU A 86 4.19 14.31 -15.89
N SER A 87 4.87 13.20 -15.62
CA SER A 87 5.28 12.27 -16.68
C SER A 87 5.17 10.82 -16.23
N ALA A 88 5.08 9.92 -17.19
CA ALA A 88 5.12 8.49 -16.97
C ALA A 88 6.30 7.87 -17.73
N VAL A 89 6.99 6.92 -17.08
CA VAL A 89 8.15 6.23 -17.65
C VAL A 89 7.80 4.75 -17.84
N LYS A 90 7.95 4.27 -19.08
CA LYS A 90 7.73 2.86 -19.42
C LYS A 90 8.70 1.95 -18.67
N ARG A 91 8.19 0.83 -18.18
CA ARG A 91 8.94 -0.15 -17.40
C ARG A 91 9.15 -1.46 -18.18
N PRO A 92 10.19 -2.24 -17.84
CA PRO A 92 10.39 -3.55 -18.43
C PRO A 92 9.18 -4.48 -18.24
N PRO A 93 8.80 -5.29 -19.23
CA PRO A 93 7.60 -6.14 -19.19
C PRO A 93 7.66 -7.28 -18.15
N ILE A 94 8.83 -7.48 -17.54
CA ILE A 94 9.04 -8.48 -16.47
C ILE A 94 8.44 -8.05 -15.11
N ARG A 95 8.00 -6.80 -14.97
CA ARG A 95 7.36 -6.33 -13.75
C ARG A 95 6.04 -7.06 -13.50
N PRO A 96 5.76 -7.45 -12.24
CA PRO A 96 4.57 -8.25 -11.95
C PRO A 96 3.26 -7.54 -12.25
N PHE A 97 3.19 -6.23 -11.99
CA PHE A 97 1.94 -5.49 -11.98
C PHE A 97 1.95 -4.23 -12.85
N ALA A 98 3.11 -3.78 -13.32
CA ALA A 98 3.22 -2.44 -13.91
C ALA A 98 3.78 -2.44 -15.33
N ALA A 99 3.25 -1.55 -16.17
CA ALA A 99 3.80 -1.19 -17.47
C ALA A 99 4.54 0.15 -17.45
N TYR A 100 4.15 1.06 -16.56
CA TYR A 100 4.74 2.39 -16.40
C TYR A 100 4.92 2.71 -14.91
N SER A 101 5.78 3.67 -14.59
CA SER A 101 5.76 4.37 -13.30
C SER A 101 5.56 5.85 -13.57
N ALA A 102 4.77 6.49 -12.71
CA ALA A 102 4.48 7.91 -12.74
C ALA A 102 4.59 8.50 -11.33
N HIS A 103 4.35 9.79 -11.20
CA HIS A 103 4.27 10.45 -9.89
C HIS A 103 3.07 11.41 -9.85
N ASP A 104 2.56 11.63 -8.66
CA ASP A 104 1.53 12.61 -8.41
C ASP A 104 2.10 14.04 -8.27
N PRO A 105 1.27 15.07 -8.08
CA PRO A 105 1.74 16.45 -7.95
C PRO A 105 2.69 16.74 -6.80
N ASP A 106 2.80 15.83 -5.80
CA ASP A 106 3.74 15.95 -4.68
C ASP A 106 4.88 14.93 -4.75
N THR A 107 5.15 14.42 -5.96
CA THR A 107 6.24 13.48 -6.27
C THR A 107 6.10 12.08 -5.65
N ASN A 108 4.92 11.71 -5.16
CA ASN A 108 4.68 10.34 -4.72
C ASN A 108 4.65 9.41 -5.92
N ILE A 109 5.51 8.40 -5.92
CA ILE A 109 5.63 7.47 -7.04
C ILE A 109 4.54 6.41 -6.96
N PHE A 110 3.89 6.19 -8.08
CA PHE A 110 2.98 5.06 -8.28
C PHE A 110 3.27 4.35 -9.60
N ASP A 111 2.94 3.07 -9.65
CA ASP A 111 2.98 2.29 -10.88
C ASP A 111 1.62 2.35 -11.60
N LEU A 112 1.67 2.32 -12.93
CA LEU A 112 0.49 2.35 -13.78
C LEU A 112 0.47 1.14 -14.69
N SER A 113 -0.65 0.45 -14.74
CA SER A 113 -0.85 -0.72 -15.59
C SER A 113 -2.18 -0.65 -16.33
N GLN A 114 -2.21 -1.25 -17.51
CA GLN A 114 -3.46 -1.47 -18.23
C GLN A 114 -4.10 -2.76 -17.77
N LYS A 115 -5.42 -2.79 -17.69
CA LYS A 115 -6.21 -3.99 -17.45
C LYS A 115 -5.72 -5.13 -18.34
N SER A 116 -5.57 -6.29 -17.76
CA SER A 116 -5.01 -7.47 -18.41
C SER A 116 -3.52 -7.44 -18.72
N SER A 117 -2.78 -6.38 -18.42
CA SER A 117 -1.31 -6.37 -18.48
C SER A 117 -0.67 -6.85 -17.16
N GLY A 118 0.63 -7.13 -17.20
CA GLY A 118 1.39 -7.59 -16.05
C GLY A 118 1.77 -9.07 -16.12
N ALA A 119 2.89 -9.41 -15.51
CA ALA A 119 3.47 -10.75 -15.61
C ALA A 119 2.83 -11.76 -14.64
N GLN A 120 2.21 -11.29 -13.56
CA GLN A 120 1.69 -12.15 -12.48
C GLN A 120 0.25 -11.80 -12.10
N LYS A 121 -0.68 -12.27 -12.94
CA LYS A 121 -2.11 -12.04 -12.77
C LYS A 121 -2.81 -13.07 -11.90
N ASP A 122 -2.17 -14.17 -11.60
CA ASP A 122 -2.70 -15.28 -10.81
C ASP A 122 -2.94 -14.94 -9.33
N VAL A 123 -2.52 -13.77 -8.90
CA VAL A 123 -2.81 -13.21 -7.56
C VAL A 123 -4.11 -12.42 -7.51
N TYR A 124 -4.76 -12.21 -8.67
CA TYR A 124 -6.09 -11.62 -8.75
C TYR A 124 -7.13 -12.72 -8.98
N ALA A 125 -8.25 -12.61 -8.28
CA ALA A 125 -9.38 -13.51 -8.52
C ALA A 125 -10.12 -13.05 -9.76
N GLU A 126 -10.24 -13.94 -10.72
CA GLU A 126 -11.16 -13.74 -11.84
C GLU A 126 -12.60 -14.11 -11.43
N ASN A 127 -12.76 -15.13 -10.55
CA ASN A 127 -14.05 -15.58 -10.02
C ASN A 127 -13.86 -16.18 -8.61
N ASP A 128 -14.81 -15.91 -7.72
CA ASP A 128 -15.07 -16.60 -6.44
C ASP A 128 -13.93 -16.76 -5.43
N TRP A 129 -12.82 -16.06 -5.60
CA TRP A 129 -11.81 -16.05 -4.56
C TRP A 129 -12.26 -15.12 -3.43
N VAL A 130 -12.84 -15.71 -2.42
CA VAL A 130 -13.18 -15.03 -1.17
C VAL A 130 -12.09 -15.32 -0.15
N GLN A 131 -11.55 -14.26 0.42
CA GLN A 131 -10.62 -14.39 1.54
C GLN A 131 -11.03 -13.43 2.66
N PRO A 132 -10.95 -13.88 3.94
CA PRO A 132 -11.51 -13.11 5.07
C PRO A 132 -10.69 -11.86 5.41
N ARG A 133 -9.41 -11.80 5.00
CA ARG A 133 -8.50 -10.69 5.30
C ARG A 133 -8.01 -10.07 4.01
N THR A 134 -8.42 -8.85 3.74
CA THR A 134 -8.11 -8.15 2.50
C THR A 134 -7.55 -6.77 2.74
N ILE A 135 -6.74 -6.26 1.82
CA ILE A 135 -6.28 -4.87 1.86
C ILE A 135 -7.49 -3.95 1.63
N SER A 136 -7.76 -3.10 2.61
CA SER A 136 -8.89 -2.18 2.61
C SER A 136 -8.53 -0.76 2.26
N HIS A 137 -7.31 -0.34 2.60
CA HIS A 137 -6.83 0.99 2.25
C HIS A 137 -5.31 1.07 2.14
N ILE A 138 -4.86 2.11 1.43
CA ILE A 138 -3.48 2.54 1.36
C ILE A 138 -3.46 4.01 1.76
N ALA A 139 -2.61 4.38 2.71
CA ALA A 139 -2.48 5.74 3.16
C ALA A 139 -1.24 6.41 2.59
N LEU A 140 -1.43 7.63 2.11
CA LEU A 140 -0.42 8.47 1.50
C LEU A 140 -0.33 9.80 2.25
N ARG A 141 0.86 10.17 2.71
CA ARG A 141 1.11 11.45 3.37
C ARG A 141 1.75 12.42 2.41
N THR A 142 1.19 13.61 2.26
CA THR A 142 1.60 14.58 1.24
C THR A 142 1.44 16.02 1.72
N ARG A 143 2.29 16.91 1.23
CA ARG A 143 2.22 18.35 1.54
C ARG A 143 1.08 19.07 0.82
N HIS A 144 0.66 18.54 -0.32
CA HIS A 144 -0.37 19.12 -1.18
C HIS A 144 -1.60 18.19 -1.29
N ALA A 145 -2.15 17.78 -0.13
CA ALA A 145 -3.16 16.74 -0.04
C ALA A 145 -4.42 17.02 -0.88
N GLU A 146 -4.90 18.26 -0.90
CA GLU A 146 -6.05 18.64 -1.72
C GLU A 146 -5.76 18.46 -3.22
N ARG A 147 -4.59 18.93 -3.70
CA ARG A 147 -4.19 18.81 -5.10
C ARG A 147 -3.98 17.35 -5.50
N CYS A 148 -3.39 16.52 -4.61
CA CYS A 148 -3.25 15.09 -4.85
C CYS A 148 -4.61 14.40 -4.87
N SER A 149 -5.53 14.75 -3.97
CA SER A 149 -6.90 14.24 -3.98
C SER A 149 -7.61 14.56 -5.30
N GLN A 150 -7.52 15.80 -5.76
CA GLN A 150 -8.08 16.22 -7.05
C GLN A 150 -7.45 15.45 -8.21
N PHE A 151 -6.13 15.25 -8.19
CA PHE A 151 -5.41 14.47 -9.21
C PHE A 151 -5.95 13.04 -9.32
N TYR A 152 -6.06 12.33 -8.20
CA TYR A 152 -6.55 10.95 -8.22
C TYR A 152 -8.03 10.84 -8.60
N ALA A 153 -8.84 11.83 -8.24
CA ALA A 153 -10.24 11.91 -8.67
C ALA A 153 -10.37 12.19 -10.18
N ASP A 154 -9.70 13.23 -10.68
CA ASP A 154 -9.87 13.70 -12.06
C ASP A 154 -9.18 12.79 -13.09
N VAL A 155 -7.98 12.31 -12.76
CA VAL A 155 -7.19 11.48 -13.69
C VAL A 155 -7.67 10.03 -13.68
N PHE A 156 -7.95 9.46 -12.50
CA PHE A 156 -8.27 8.04 -12.37
C PHE A 156 -9.76 7.77 -12.13
N GLY A 157 -10.55 8.79 -11.84
CA GLY A 157 -11.96 8.63 -11.53
C GLY A 157 -12.21 7.94 -10.19
N LEU A 158 -11.25 8.02 -9.25
CA LEU A 158 -11.50 7.52 -7.89
C LEU A 158 -12.59 8.38 -7.22
N THR A 159 -13.54 7.72 -6.59
CA THR A 159 -14.71 8.39 -6.03
C THR A 159 -14.40 8.96 -4.64
N PRO A 160 -14.54 10.28 -4.42
CA PRO A 160 -14.43 10.86 -3.10
C PRO A 160 -15.48 10.27 -2.15
N LEU A 161 -15.03 9.85 -0.97
CA LEU A 161 -15.88 9.31 0.08
C LEU A 161 -16.23 10.39 1.10
N ASN A 162 -17.52 10.42 1.47
CA ASN A 162 -17.96 11.27 2.57
C ASN A 162 -17.57 10.58 3.91
N ARG A 163 -16.55 11.08 4.56
CA ARG A 163 -16.00 10.53 5.82
C ARG A 163 -16.11 11.57 6.94
N PRO A 164 -15.87 11.18 8.21
CA PRO A 164 -15.89 12.10 9.34
C PRO A 164 -15.05 13.35 9.07
N LYS A 165 -15.43 14.46 9.68
CA LYS A 165 -14.76 15.75 9.54
C LYS A 165 -13.36 15.71 10.17
N ASP A 166 -12.42 15.20 9.43
CA ASP A 166 -10.99 15.35 9.71
C ASP A 166 -10.30 16.12 8.57
N SER A 167 -9.00 16.23 8.61
CA SER A 167 -8.25 16.93 7.55
C SER A 167 -7.83 16.01 6.41
N ASN A 168 -8.22 14.73 6.42
CA ASN A 168 -7.82 13.75 5.41
C ASN A 168 -8.80 13.73 4.23
N PHE A 169 -8.30 13.28 3.08
CA PHE A 169 -9.12 13.00 1.91
C PHE A 169 -9.21 11.49 1.71
N TYR A 170 -10.36 11.03 1.31
CA TYR A 170 -10.65 9.60 1.11
C TYR A 170 -11.21 9.41 -0.29
N LEU A 171 -10.54 8.61 -1.09
CA LEU A 171 -10.93 8.27 -2.44
C LEU A 171 -11.06 6.76 -2.56
N SER A 172 -12.03 6.26 -3.30
CA SER A 172 -12.24 4.83 -3.45
C SER A 172 -12.36 4.42 -4.91
N ASP A 173 -11.84 3.23 -5.21
CA ASP A 173 -12.08 2.51 -6.46
C ASP A 173 -13.34 1.60 -6.39
N GLY A 174 -14.07 1.65 -5.27
CA GLY A 174 -15.22 0.81 -4.96
C GLY A 174 -14.91 -0.33 -3.97
N ARG A 175 -13.63 -0.66 -3.73
CA ARG A 175 -13.20 -1.69 -2.76
C ARG A 175 -12.08 -1.19 -1.85
N VAL A 176 -11.08 -0.56 -2.42
CA VAL A 176 -9.92 -0.05 -1.70
C VAL A 176 -10.03 1.47 -1.56
N THR A 177 -9.70 1.97 -0.39
CA THR A 177 -9.62 3.41 -0.12
C THR A 177 -8.18 3.89 -0.26
N LEU A 178 -7.95 4.89 -1.10
CA LEU A 178 -6.74 5.70 -1.05
C LEU A 178 -6.97 6.84 -0.07
N MET A 179 -6.31 6.79 1.08
CA MET A 179 -6.37 7.82 2.12
C MET A 179 -5.22 8.79 1.93
N ILE A 180 -5.52 10.06 1.77
CA ILE A 180 -4.53 11.12 1.59
C ILE A 180 -4.48 11.97 2.85
N ILE A 181 -3.33 11.96 3.52
CA ILE A 181 -3.09 12.60 4.81
C ILE A 181 -2.26 13.86 4.58
N PRO A 182 -2.74 15.06 4.96
CA PRO A 182 -1.93 16.26 4.92
C PRO A 182 -0.71 16.15 5.83
N TRP A 183 0.49 16.30 5.27
CA TRP A 183 1.72 16.41 6.07
C TRP A 183 1.80 17.79 6.73
N LYS A 184 2.20 17.81 7.99
CA LYS A 184 2.42 19.04 8.77
C LYS A 184 3.81 18.99 9.38
N ILE A 185 4.42 20.15 9.59
CA ILE A 185 5.74 20.23 10.25
C ILE A 185 5.71 19.62 11.66
N THR A 186 4.56 19.61 12.32
CA THR A 186 4.36 18.95 13.62
C THR A 186 4.45 17.43 13.54
N ASP A 187 4.41 16.84 12.33
CA ASP A 187 4.58 15.42 12.10
C ASP A 187 6.06 15.03 11.94
N TYR A 188 6.95 16.01 11.96
CA TYR A 188 8.39 15.79 11.86
C TYR A 188 9.01 15.43 13.22
N TYR A 189 9.70 14.32 13.25
CA TYR A 189 10.51 13.87 14.39
C TYR A 189 11.94 13.64 13.92
N ALA A 190 12.93 14.15 14.64
CA ALA A 190 14.30 14.31 14.15
C ALA A 190 14.99 13.02 13.66
N GLN A 191 14.71 11.89 14.30
CA GLN A 191 15.36 10.61 13.98
C GLN A 191 14.53 9.71 13.07
N ASP A 192 13.19 9.77 13.15
CA ASP A 192 12.27 9.03 12.28
C ASP A 192 11.10 9.93 11.88
N PRO A 193 11.34 10.88 10.97
CA PRO A 193 10.30 11.81 10.54
C PRO A 193 9.18 11.06 9.82
N ALA A 194 7.93 11.40 10.12
CA ALA A 194 6.84 11.09 9.23
C ALA A 194 7.09 11.80 7.90
N ARG A 195 7.46 11.02 6.89
CA ARG A 195 7.83 11.56 5.57
C ARG A 195 6.59 11.71 4.70
N THR A 196 6.72 12.54 3.66
CA THR A 196 5.82 12.44 2.51
C THR A 196 6.04 11.09 1.82
N GLY A 197 4.99 10.53 1.25
CA GLY A 197 5.00 9.21 0.63
C GLY A 197 4.00 8.26 1.27
N LEU A 198 4.14 6.97 1.01
CA LEU A 198 3.31 5.96 1.64
C LEU A 198 3.53 5.93 3.16
N ASP A 199 2.43 5.94 3.90
CA ASP A 199 2.42 6.00 5.36
C ASP A 199 2.12 4.63 5.98
N HIS A 200 1.01 4.01 5.61
CA HIS A 200 0.61 2.69 6.08
C HIS A 200 -0.33 1.99 5.11
N ILE A 201 -0.56 0.70 5.37
CA ILE A 201 -1.57 -0.09 4.68
C ILE A 201 -2.62 -0.56 5.68
N GLY A 202 -3.85 -0.72 5.23
CA GLY A 202 -4.94 -1.22 6.05
C GLY A 202 -5.47 -2.56 5.58
N PHE A 203 -5.80 -3.39 6.55
CA PHE A 203 -6.50 -4.67 6.31
C PHE A 203 -7.88 -4.65 6.96
N LYS A 204 -8.85 -5.16 6.23
CA LYS A 204 -10.15 -5.55 6.74
C LYS A 204 -10.10 -7.03 7.08
N VAL A 205 -10.58 -7.41 8.25
CA VAL A 205 -10.47 -8.77 8.78
C VAL A 205 -11.79 -9.23 9.41
N GLU A 206 -11.96 -10.52 9.54
CA GLU A 206 -13.11 -11.15 10.20
C GLU A 206 -13.15 -10.88 11.71
N SER A 207 -11.99 -10.76 12.36
CA SER A 207 -11.86 -10.48 13.79
C SER A 207 -10.45 -10.00 14.14
N VAL A 208 -10.37 -8.86 14.82
CA VAL A 208 -9.10 -8.35 15.37
C VAL A 208 -8.53 -9.28 16.44
N ASP A 209 -9.38 -9.88 17.27
CA ASP A 209 -8.93 -10.82 18.30
C ASP A 209 -8.40 -12.13 17.71
N GLN A 210 -8.94 -12.56 16.56
CA GLN A 210 -8.37 -13.70 15.85
C GLN A 210 -6.98 -13.35 15.26
N VAL A 211 -6.84 -12.17 14.66
CA VAL A 211 -5.52 -11.69 14.15
C VAL A 211 -4.47 -11.64 15.25
N LYS A 212 -4.83 -11.18 16.47
CA LYS A 212 -3.91 -11.18 17.62
C LYS A 212 -3.47 -12.60 18.00
N LYS A 213 -4.42 -13.55 18.09
CA LYS A 213 -4.12 -14.96 18.40
C LYS A 213 -3.22 -15.60 17.33
N ASP A 214 -3.52 -15.35 16.05
CA ASP A 214 -2.73 -15.88 14.95
C ASP A 214 -1.32 -15.29 14.94
N MET A 215 -1.17 -14.01 15.27
CA MET A 215 0.14 -13.37 15.42
C MET A 215 0.95 -13.95 16.59
N GLU A 216 0.32 -14.18 17.75
CA GLU A 216 0.96 -14.83 18.89
C GLU A 216 1.41 -16.25 18.54
N PHE A 217 0.55 -17.02 17.88
CA PHE A 217 0.88 -18.36 17.41
C PHE A 217 2.05 -18.33 16.40
N LEU A 218 1.98 -17.46 15.39
CA LEU A 218 3.02 -17.30 14.38
C LEU A 218 4.39 -16.97 14.99
N ILE A 219 4.43 -16.06 15.96
CA ILE A 219 5.66 -15.69 16.68
C ILE A 219 6.16 -16.85 17.55
N GLY A 220 5.25 -17.62 18.15
CA GLY A 220 5.59 -18.81 18.93
C GLY A 220 6.25 -19.90 18.09
N GLU A 221 5.72 -20.17 16.88
CA GLU A 221 6.27 -21.14 15.94
C GLU A 221 7.59 -20.66 15.31
N ASN A 222 7.69 -19.36 15.03
CA ASN A 222 8.87 -18.76 14.42
C ASN A 222 9.18 -17.38 15.01
N PRO A 223 10.10 -17.28 15.99
CA PRO A 223 10.47 -16.00 16.62
C PRO A 223 10.99 -14.93 15.65
N HIS A 224 11.46 -15.30 14.47
CA HIS A 224 11.88 -14.35 13.44
C HIS A 224 10.70 -13.61 12.80
N MET A 225 9.47 -14.09 12.98
CA MET A 225 8.23 -13.40 12.58
C MET A 225 7.79 -12.32 13.57
N ARG A 226 8.54 -12.10 14.64
CA ARG A 226 8.23 -11.04 15.60
C ARG A 226 8.28 -9.68 14.90
N THR A 227 7.18 -8.96 15.02
CA THR A 227 7.04 -7.61 14.46
C THR A 227 7.92 -6.62 15.24
N ARG A 228 8.26 -5.51 14.62
CA ARG A 228 8.89 -4.40 15.35
C ARG A 228 7.91 -3.80 16.32
N ALA A 229 8.40 -3.44 17.51
CA ALA A 229 7.55 -2.78 18.50
C ALA A 229 7.13 -1.40 18.02
N LEU A 230 5.83 -1.13 18.04
CA LEU A 230 5.31 0.23 17.88
C LEU A 230 5.68 1.08 19.11
N GLY A 231 5.96 2.35 18.88
CA GLY A 231 6.11 3.32 19.97
C GLY A 231 7.40 3.20 20.76
N TYR A 232 8.46 2.62 20.20
CA TYR A 232 9.76 2.57 20.89
C TYR A 232 10.44 3.94 20.89
N GLY A 233 10.78 4.42 22.10
CA GLY A 233 11.38 5.75 22.33
C GLY A 233 10.39 6.90 22.10
N SER A 234 10.83 8.12 22.39
CA SER A 234 9.97 9.32 22.31
C SER A 234 9.43 9.61 20.90
N GLU A 235 10.28 9.44 19.88
CA GLU A 235 9.85 9.62 18.49
C GLU A 235 8.90 8.51 18.04
N GLY A 236 9.18 7.26 18.40
CA GLY A 236 8.31 6.14 18.11
C GLY A 236 6.94 6.26 18.77
N GLU A 237 6.88 6.72 20.03
CA GLU A 237 5.62 7.02 20.73
C GLU A 237 4.82 8.13 20.05
N ALA A 238 5.50 9.19 19.62
CA ALA A 238 4.86 10.28 18.92
C ALA A 238 4.30 9.84 17.55
N ARG A 239 5.04 9.01 16.82
CA ARG A 239 4.59 8.43 15.55
C ARG A 239 3.42 7.46 15.75
N LEU A 240 3.45 6.64 16.80
CA LEU A 240 2.33 5.78 17.16
C LEU A 240 1.06 6.59 17.44
N LYS A 241 1.17 7.68 18.22
CA LYS A 241 0.03 8.59 18.48
C LYS A 241 -0.54 9.19 17.21
N LEU A 242 0.32 9.51 16.24
CA LEU A 242 -0.10 10.03 14.94
C LEU A 242 -0.84 8.95 14.15
N PHE A 243 -0.31 7.74 14.11
CA PHE A 243 -0.89 6.59 13.43
C PHE A 243 -2.23 6.15 14.06
N GLN A 244 -2.34 6.13 15.38
CA GLN A 244 -3.57 5.80 16.10
C GLN A 244 -4.73 6.78 15.88
N LYS A 245 -4.45 7.93 15.28
CA LYS A 245 -5.51 8.85 14.83
C LYS A 245 -6.12 8.46 13.48
N CYS A 246 -5.65 7.39 12.84
CA CYS A 246 -6.28 6.86 11.64
C CYS A 246 -7.70 6.40 11.96
N PRO A 247 -8.75 6.96 11.31
CA PRO A 247 -10.13 6.63 11.64
C PRO A 247 -10.62 5.33 10.99
N LEU A 248 -9.78 4.65 10.20
CA LEU A 248 -10.18 3.50 9.40
C LEU A 248 -10.00 2.19 10.15
N GLY A 249 -9.01 2.07 11.01
CA GLY A 249 -8.72 0.88 11.80
C GLY A 249 -8.88 1.07 13.30
N ARG A 250 -8.87 -0.05 14.01
CA ARG A 250 -9.00 -0.08 15.47
C ARG A 250 -7.86 -0.81 16.17
N PHE A 251 -7.09 -1.56 15.41
CA PHE A 251 -5.91 -2.26 15.88
C PHE A 251 -4.73 -1.95 14.97
N HIS A 252 -3.58 -1.68 15.58
CA HIS A 252 -2.39 -1.24 14.88
C HIS A 252 -1.24 -2.18 15.20
N LEU A 253 -0.53 -2.63 14.17
CA LEU A 253 0.68 -3.41 14.29
C LEU A 253 1.71 -2.98 13.24
N THR A 254 2.88 -3.59 13.26
CA THR A 254 3.82 -3.51 12.16
C THR A 254 4.10 -4.89 11.59
N ASP A 255 4.64 -4.94 10.36
CA ASP A 255 5.32 -6.13 9.89
C ASP A 255 6.72 -6.26 10.52
N ILE A 256 7.48 -7.26 10.08
CA ILE A 256 8.84 -7.52 10.58
C ILE A 256 9.87 -6.44 10.20
N GLU A 257 9.56 -5.61 9.21
CA GLU A 257 10.40 -4.47 8.76
C GLU A 257 9.97 -3.13 9.37
N GLY A 258 8.81 -3.09 10.04
CA GLY A 258 8.25 -1.89 10.64
C GLY A 258 7.28 -1.12 9.75
N VAL A 259 6.75 -1.74 8.68
CA VAL A 259 5.61 -1.20 7.93
C VAL A 259 4.40 -1.13 8.85
N HIS A 260 3.81 0.04 8.96
CA HIS A 260 2.61 0.22 9.77
C HIS A 260 1.41 -0.42 9.09
N ILE A 261 0.66 -1.18 9.85
CA ILE A 261 -0.54 -1.90 9.41
C ILE A 261 -1.70 -1.50 10.31
N ASP A 262 -2.75 -0.99 9.69
CA ASP A 262 -4.01 -0.65 10.33
C ASP A 262 -5.03 -1.77 10.09
N VAL A 263 -5.74 -2.22 11.12
CA VAL A 263 -6.64 -3.36 11.04
C VAL A 263 -8.03 -2.97 11.52
N ALA A 264 -9.02 -3.23 10.68
CA ALA A 264 -10.44 -3.02 10.98
C ALA A 264 -11.23 -4.32 10.83
N GLU A 265 -12.25 -4.49 11.65
CA GLU A 265 -13.28 -5.51 11.47
C GLU A 265 -14.32 -5.06 10.44
N GLU A 266 -14.99 -6.01 9.82
CA GLU A 266 -16.13 -5.76 8.92
C GLU A 266 -17.31 -5.07 9.60
#